data_9195f95a2facc88572c247ac372e505c
#
_entry.id   9195f95a2facc88572c247ac372e505c
#
_cell.length_a   1.000
_cell.length_b   1.000
_cell.length_c   1.000
_cell.angle_alpha   90.00
_cell.angle_beta   90.00
_cell.angle_gamma   90.00
#
_symmetry.space_group_name_H-M   'P 1'
#
loop_
_entity.id
_entity.type
_entity.pdbx_description
1 polymer ?
#
loop_
_entity_poly.entity_id
_entity_poly.type
_entity_poly.pdbx_seq_one_letter_code
_entity_poly.pdbx_strand_id
1 'polypeptide(L)'
;MRTQSFPTRWTACWAALLILGGTVVASAAPKKVLVVTVTKGFRHSSIPTAERVLAELGKADGSFDVDYVRTDADMSAKMTPSALAAYDAVIFANTTGELPIPDVPGFLKWVESGKGFLGMHSATDTFHNYKPYWDMI
;
A
#
# COMPACT_ATOMS: atom_id res chain seq x y z
N MET A 1 56.60 -15.93 69.63
CA MET A 1 56.37 -16.29 68.22
C MET A 1 55.01 -15.83 67.79
N ARG A 2 54.91 -14.75 66.92
CA ARG A 2 53.67 -14.23 66.40
C ARG A 2 53.61 -14.60 64.92
N THR A 3 52.68 -15.45 64.56
CA THR A 3 52.38 -15.79 63.17
C THR A 3 51.44 -14.74 62.59
N GLN A 4 51.88 -14.04 61.57
CA GLN A 4 51.06 -13.10 60.79
C GLN A 4 50.37 -13.83 59.63
N SER A 5 49.08 -13.82 59.61
CA SER A 5 48.25 -14.29 58.49
C SER A 5 48.04 -13.18 57.47
N PHE A 6 48.35 -13.42 56.18
CA PHE A 6 48.13 -12.55 55.08
C PHE A 6 46.70 -12.75 54.53
N PRO A 7 45.93 -11.69 54.21
CA PRO A 7 44.61 -11.82 53.58
C PRO A 7 44.76 -12.05 52.08
N THR A 8 44.11 -13.09 51.58
CA THR A 8 44.00 -13.44 50.17
C THR A 8 43.09 -12.44 49.49
N ARG A 9 43.64 -11.61 48.59
CA ARG A 9 42.86 -10.68 47.75
C ARG A 9 42.20 -11.47 46.62
N TRP A 10 40.89 -11.58 46.65
CA TRP A 10 40.09 -12.10 45.56
C TRP A 10 39.90 -11.00 44.51
N THR A 11 40.60 -11.12 43.39
CA THR A 11 40.35 -10.27 42.20
C THR A 11 39.15 -10.81 41.45
N ALA A 12 38.00 -10.16 41.61
CA ALA A 12 36.80 -10.43 40.81
C ALA A 12 37.01 -9.87 39.41
N CYS A 13 37.25 -10.72 38.42
CA CYS A 13 37.21 -10.36 37.00
C CYS A 13 35.75 -10.17 36.58
N TRP A 14 35.31 -8.93 36.38
CA TRP A 14 34.05 -8.59 35.73
C TRP A 14 34.23 -8.73 34.20
N ALA A 15 33.76 -9.83 33.63
CA ALA A 15 33.63 -9.97 32.18
C ALA A 15 32.41 -9.12 31.72
N ALA A 16 32.66 -7.98 31.14
CA ALA A 16 31.63 -7.16 30.51
C ALA A 16 31.19 -7.84 29.21
N LEU A 17 30.01 -8.46 29.23
CA LEU A 17 29.37 -9.05 28.06
C LEU A 17 28.75 -7.90 27.22
N LEU A 18 29.44 -7.45 26.18
CA LEU A 18 28.94 -6.52 25.19
C LEU A 18 27.90 -7.25 24.31
N ILE A 19 26.61 -7.09 24.63
CA ILE A 19 25.51 -7.51 23.75
C ILE A 19 25.43 -6.48 22.62
N LEU A 20 26.01 -6.79 21.46
CA LEU A 20 25.73 -6.07 20.23
C LEU A 20 24.26 -6.35 19.84
N GLY A 21 23.36 -5.50 20.29
CA GLY A 21 21.98 -5.48 19.84
C GLY A 21 21.92 -5.05 18.37
N GLY A 22 21.99 -6.00 17.45
CA GLY A 22 21.69 -5.75 16.04
C GLY A 22 20.23 -5.34 15.93
N THR A 23 19.96 -4.10 15.55
CA THR A 23 18.62 -3.65 15.19
C THR A 23 18.20 -4.37 13.91
N VAL A 24 17.35 -5.39 14.04
CA VAL A 24 16.66 -5.99 12.89
C VAL A 24 15.69 -4.93 12.37
N VAL A 25 16.04 -4.26 11.26
CA VAL A 25 15.10 -3.41 10.55
C VAL A 25 14.07 -4.35 9.91
N ALA A 26 12.91 -4.48 10.54
CA ALA A 26 11.80 -5.21 9.96
C ALA A 26 11.37 -4.44 8.69
N SER A 27 11.59 -5.04 7.52
CA SER A 27 11.00 -4.54 6.28
C SER A 27 9.48 -4.62 6.42
N ALA A 28 8.80 -3.49 6.22
CA ALA A 28 7.33 -3.50 6.16
C ALA A 28 6.88 -4.39 5.01
N ALA A 29 5.79 -5.14 5.20
CA ALA A 29 5.20 -5.91 4.11
C ALA A 29 4.78 -4.98 2.95
N PRO A 30 4.89 -5.44 1.68
CA PRO A 30 4.47 -4.65 0.54
C PRO A 30 3.02 -4.16 0.68
N LYS A 31 2.75 -2.94 0.27
CA LYS A 31 1.39 -2.38 0.21
C LYS A 31 0.60 -3.06 -0.90
N LYS A 32 -0.69 -3.27 -0.69
CA LYS A 32 -1.57 -3.82 -1.73
C LYS A 32 -2.27 -2.70 -2.49
N VAL A 33 -1.99 -2.60 -3.78
CA VAL A 33 -2.52 -1.55 -4.65
C VAL A 33 -3.46 -2.16 -5.67
N LEU A 34 -4.69 -1.63 -5.74
CA LEU A 34 -5.68 -2.03 -6.73
C LEU A 34 -5.68 -1.06 -7.89
N VAL A 35 -5.29 -1.50 -9.08
CA VAL A 35 -5.25 -0.69 -10.30
C VAL A 35 -6.51 -0.92 -11.11
N VAL A 36 -7.28 0.13 -11.29
CA VAL A 36 -8.54 0.14 -12.06
C VAL A 36 -8.29 0.73 -13.43
N THR A 37 -8.61 -0.03 -14.49
CA THR A 37 -8.44 0.38 -15.89
C THR A 37 -9.72 0.20 -16.72
N VAL A 38 -10.86 0.05 -16.04
CA VAL A 38 -12.18 0.01 -16.67
C VAL A 38 -12.49 1.39 -17.26
N THR A 39 -13.09 1.40 -18.45
CA THR A 39 -13.54 2.61 -19.14
C THR A 39 -14.98 2.44 -19.61
N LYS A 40 -15.81 3.46 -19.44
CA LYS A 40 -17.18 3.54 -19.95
C LYS A 40 -17.34 4.60 -21.03
N GLY A 41 -16.29 5.34 -21.30
CA GLY A 41 -16.11 6.24 -22.42
C GLY A 41 -14.93 5.81 -23.30
N PHE A 42 -14.07 6.75 -23.64
CA PHE A 42 -12.89 6.47 -24.47
C PHE A 42 -11.89 5.58 -23.73
N ARG A 43 -11.39 4.55 -24.43
CA ARG A 43 -10.32 3.68 -23.90
C ARG A 43 -8.97 4.08 -24.46
N HIS A 44 -8.09 4.59 -23.61
CA HIS A 44 -6.75 5.01 -23.98
C HIS A 44 -5.84 3.83 -24.33
N SER A 45 -5.08 3.95 -25.42
CA SER A 45 -4.09 2.95 -25.84
C SER A 45 -2.91 2.82 -24.86
N SER A 46 -2.72 3.79 -23.97
CA SER A 46 -1.68 3.80 -22.93
C SER A 46 -1.99 2.90 -21.72
N ILE A 47 -3.21 2.37 -21.59
CA ILE A 47 -3.61 1.52 -20.46
C ILE A 47 -2.67 0.31 -20.25
N PRO A 48 -2.35 -0.51 -21.28
CA PRO A 48 -1.41 -1.64 -21.09
C PRO A 48 -0.03 -1.20 -20.61
N THR A 49 0.44 -0.03 -21.08
CA THR A 49 1.72 0.54 -20.62
C THR A 49 1.65 0.97 -19.16
N ALA A 50 0.57 1.63 -18.75
CA ALA A 50 0.37 2.04 -17.35
C ALA A 50 0.34 0.81 -16.42
N GLU A 51 -0.40 -0.24 -16.77
CA GLU A 51 -0.45 -1.48 -16.00
C GLU A 51 0.95 -2.11 -15.83
N ARG A 52 1.70 -2.23 -16.93
CA ARG A 52 3.06 -2.80 -16.91
C ARG A 52 4.01 -1.96 -16.05
N VAL A 53 4.02 -0.64 -16.23
CA VAL A 53 4.91 0.27 -15.48
C VAL A 53 4.60 0.25 -13.99
N LEU A 54 3.33 0.26 -13.58
CA LEU A 54 2.94 0.18 -12.19
C LEU A 54 3.41 -1.14 -11.54
N ALA A 55 3.29 -2.27 -12.27
CA ALA A 55 3.80 -3.54 -11.77
C ALA A 55 5.33 -3.57 -11.66
N GLU A 56 6.03 -2.99 -12.61
CA GLU A 56 7.49 -2.88 -12.59
C GLU A 56 7.98 -2.01 -11.43
N LEU A 57 7.32 -0.87 -11.18
CA LEU A 57 7.66 0.02 -10.07
C LEU A 57 7.49 -0.67 -8.71
N GLY A 58 6.38 -1.37 -8.48
CA GLY A 58 6.17 -2.10 -7.24
C GLY A 58 7.21 -3.20 -6.99
N LYS A 59 7.64 -3.88 -8.07
CA LYS A 59 8.68 -4.91 -8.00
C LYS A 59 10.08 -4.37 -7.79
N ALA A 60 10.37 -3.17 -8.30
CA ALA A 60 11.73 -2.61 -8.33
C ALA A 60 12.31 -2.40 -6.92
N ASP A 61 11.47 -2.00 -5.98
CA ASP A 61 11.85 -1.73 -4.59
C ASP A 61 11.09 -2.60 -3.56
N GLY A 62 10.13 -3.42 -4.03
CA GLY A 62 9.30 -4.26 -3.17
C GLY A 62 8.32 -3.48 -2.29
N SER A 63 8.02 -2.21 -2.62
CA SER A 63 7.18 -1.35 -1.80
C SER A 63 5.70 -1.68 -1.90
N PHE A 64 5.24 -2.20 -3.06
CA PHE A 64 3.85 -2.58 -3.25
C PHE A 64 3.66 -3.70 -4.25
N ASP A 65 2.56 -4.44 -4.07
CA ASP A 65 2.03 -5.42 -5.00
C ASP A 65 0.79 -4.86 -5.70
N VAL A 66 0.62 -5.22 -6.99
CA VAL A 66 -0.49 -4.74 -7.83
C VAL A 66 -1.48 -5.86 -8.09
N ASP A 67 -2.77 -5.58 -7.84
CA ASP A 67 -3.91 -6.33 -8.36
C ASP A 67 -4.71 -5.44 -9.33
N TYR A 68 -5.56 -6.04 -10.16
CA TYR A 68 -6.21 -5.32 -11.25
C TYR A 68 -7.72 -5.46 -11.25
N VAL A 69 -8.39 -4.38 -11.69
CA VAL A 69 -9.79 -4.32 -12.09
C VAL A 69 -9.83 -3.89 -13.55
N ARG A 70 -10.06 -4.85 -14.45
CA ARG A 70 -10.04 -4.65 -15.90
C ARG A 70 -11.40 -4.79 -16.55
N THR A 71 -12.34 -5.37 -15.83
CA THR A 71 -13.70 -5.70 -16.30
C THR A 71 -14.77 -5.25 -15.30
N ASP A 72 -16.02 -5.20 -15.74
CA ASP A 72 -17.16 -4.93 -14.86
C ASP A 72 -17.33 -6.05 -13.80
N ALA A 73 -16.98 -7.28 -14.14
CA ALA A 73 -17.00 -8.41 -13.21
C ALA A 73 -15.94 -8.23 -12.11
N ASP A 74 -14.72 -7.79 -12.46
CA ASP A 74 -13.69 -7.45 -11.48
C ASP A 74 -14.15 -6.29 -10.59
N MET A 75 -14.79 -5.27 -11.19
CA MET A 75 -15.33 -4.12 -10.46
C MET A 75 -16.31 -4.57 -9.38
N SER A 76 -17.28 -5.39 -9.77
CA SER A 76 -18.28 -5.94 -8.85
C SER A 76 -17.68 -6.81 -7.74
N ALA A 77 -16.60 -7.52 -8.02
CA ALA A 77 -15.93 -8.39 -7.05
C ALA A 77 -14.98 -7.67 -6.11
N LYS A 78 -14.20 -6.67 -6.62
CA LYS A 78 -13.07 -6.08 -5.90
C LYS A 78 -13.32 -4.67 -5.38
N MET A 79 -14.34 -3.96 -5.86
CA MET A 79 -14.64 -2.59 -5.46
C MET A 79 -15.82 -2.47 -4.49
N THR A 80 -16.18 -3.56 -3.80
CA THR A 80 -17.09 -3.50 -2.64
C THR A 80 -16.36 -3.03 -1.40
N PRO A 81 -17.02 -2.39 -0.41
CA PRO A 81 -16.39 -1.98 0.84
C PRO A 81 -15.64 -3.11 1.57
N SER A 82 -16.18 -4.33 1.55
CA SER A 82 -15.53 -5.50 2.15
C SER A 82 -14.27 -5.94 1.40
N ALA A 83 -14.28 -5.92 0.06
CA ALA A 83 -13.12 -6.29 -0.74
C ALA A 83 -12.01 -5.22 -0.64
N LEU A 84 -12.39 -3.93 -0.63
CA LEU A 84 -11.46 -2.81 -0.49
C LEU A 84 -10.70 -2.83 0.84
N ALA A 85 -11.22 -3.47 1.88
CA ALA A 85 -10.51 -3.62 3.15
C ALA A 85 -9.14 -4.33 3.00
N ALA A 86 -8.96 -5.16 1.96
CA ALA A 86 -7.72 -5.87 1.68
C ALA A 86 -6.64 -4.99 1.03
N TYR A 87 -6.97 -3.78 0.59
CA TYR A 87 -6.07 -2.88 -0.14
C TYR A 87 -5.65 -1.68 0.70
N ASP A 88 -4.47 -1.14 0.39
CA ASP A 88 -3.92 0.08 0.98
C ASP A 88 -4.18 1.30 0.10
N ALA A 89 -4.25 1.10 -1.23
CA ALA A 89 -4.50 2.16 -2.19
C ALA A 89 -5.27 1.66 -3.42
N VAL A 90 -5.97 2.59 -4.08
CA VAL A 90 -6.61 2.40 -5.39
C VAL A 90 -6.01 3.40 -6.37
N ILE A 91 -5.66 2.94 -7.58
CA ILE A 91 -5.21 3.79 -8.68
C ILE A 91 -6.24 3.71 -9.81
N PHE A 92 -6.84 4.84 -10.18
CA PHE A 92 -7.60 4.96 -11.41
C PHE A 92 -6.64 5.31 -12.54
N ALA A 93 -6.28 4.31 -13.34
CA ALA A 93 -5.31 4.45 -14.43
C ALA A 93 -6.04 4.57 -15.76
N ASN A 94 -6.18 5.82 -16.24
CA ASN A 94 -6.84 6.17 -17.50
C ASN A 94 -8.33 5.70 -17.57
N THR A 95 -9.02 5.74 -16.44
CA THR A 95 -10.46 5.45 -16.37
C THR A 95 -11.27 6.58 -17.01
N THR A 96 -12.46 6.28 -17.52
CA THR A 96 -13.38 7.26 -18.10
C THR A 96 -14.82 6.85 -17.86
N GLY A 97 -15.70 7.84 -17.73
CA GLY A 97 -17.16 7.67 -17.66
C GLY A 97 -17.65 7.14 -16.30
N GLU A 98 -18.90 6.70 -16.26
CA GLU A 98 -19.57 6.25 -15.05
C GLU A 98 -19.21 4.78 -14.78
N LEU A 99 -18.23 4.54 -13.91
CA LEU A 99 -17.76 3.19 -13.57
C LEU A 99 -18.80 2.45 -12.72
N PRO A 100 -19.05 1.13 -12.96
CA PRO A 100 -20.03 0.36 -12.23
C PRO A 100 -19.48 -0.11 -10.85
N ILE A 101 -19.00 0.84 -10.04
CA ILE A 101 -18.62 0.56 -8.66
C ILE A 101 -19.88 0.24 -7.86
N PRO A 102 -19.96 -0.89 -7.16
CA PRO A 102 -21.19 -1.30 -6.46
C PRO A 102 -21.66 -0.31 -5.39
N ASP A 103 -20.74 0.40 -4.75
CA ASP A 103 -21.00 1.39 -3.70
C ASP A 103 -20.00 2.54 -3.80
N VAL A 104 -20.29 3.54 -4.64
CA VAL A 104 -19.44 4.72 -4.80
C VAL A 104 -19.31 5.53 -3.51
N PRO A 105 -20.39 5.81 -2.73
CA PRO A 105 -20.26 6.45 -1.44
C PRO A 105 -19.36 5.67 -0.46
N GLY A 106 -19.48 4.35 -0.43
CA GLY A 106 -18.64 3.48 0.39
C GLY A 106 -17.17 3.53 -0.03
N PHE A 107 -16.87 3.59 -1.34
CA PHE A 107 -15.52 3.81 -1.86
C PHE A 107 -14.93 5.14 -1.39
N LEU A 108 -15.68 6.25 -1.48
CA LEU A 108 -15.19 7.56 -1.01
C LEU A 108 -14.91 7.54 0.50
N LYS A 109 -15.80 6.96 1.31
CA LYS A 109 -15.56 6.78 2.76
C LYS A 109 -14.32 5.94 3.05
N TRP A 110 -14.03 4.95 2.21
CA TRP A 110 -12.82 4.15 2.32
C TRP A 110 -11.56 5.02 2.09
N VAL A 111 -11.56 5.92 1.10
CA VAL A 111 -10.48 6.90 0.88
C VAL A 111 -10.38 7.87 2.07
N GLU A 112 -11.51 8.45 2.54
CA GLU A 112 -11.57 9.35 3.69
C GLU A 112 -11.02 8.71 4.98
N SER A 113 -11.06 7.38 5.09
CA SER A 113 -10.49 6.65 6.24
C SER A 113 -8.95 6.61 6.26
N GLY A 114 -8.27 7.29 5.33
CA GLY A 114 -6.81 7.38 5.23
C GLY A 114 -6.19 6.38 4.27
N LYS A 115 -6.98 5.78 3.41
CA LYS A 115 -6.49 4.93 2.32
C LYS A 115 -6.04 5.75 1.11
N GLY A 116 -5.05 5.23 0.37
CA GLY A 116 -4.48 5.94 -0.77
C GLY A 116 -5.42 5.98 -1.98
N PHE A 117 -5.51 7.14 -2.63
CA PHE A 117 -6.11 7.27 -3.95
C PHE A 117 -5.18 8.03 -4.89
N LEU A 118 -5.03 7.52 -6.13
CA LEU A 118 -4.28 8.18 -7.18
C LEU A 118 -5.05 8.12 -8.49
N GLY A 119 -5.25 9.29 -9.11
CA GLY A 119 -5.81 9.41 -10.45
C GLY A 119 -4.70 9.66 -11.48
N MET A 120 -4.71 8.90 -12.56
CA MET A 120 -3.79 9.07 -13.67
C MET A 120 -4.54 9.54 -14.91
N HIS A 121 -4.05 10.62 -15.54
CA HIS A 121 -4.53 11.16 -16.81
C HIS A 121 -6.06 11.35 -16.81
N SER A 122 -6.81 10.53 -17.56
CA SER A 122 -8.27 10.66 -17.69
C SER A 122 -9.09 10.17 -16.48
N ALA A 123 -8.46 9.89 -15.33
CA ALA A 123 -9.23 9.64 -14.11
C ALA A 123 -10.17 10.81 -13.74
N THR A 124 -9.81 12.04 -14.14
CA THR A 124 -10.68 13.22 -14.03
C THR A 124 -11.89 13.18 -14.98
N ASP A 125 -11.89 12.31 -15.99
CA ASP A 125 -13.02 12.06 -16.90
C ASP A 125 -13.93 10.91 -16.38
N THR A 126 -13.89 10.66 -15.07
CA THR A 126 -14.68 9.64 -14.38
C THR A 126 -15.71 10.32 -13.49
N PHE A 127 -16.90 9.74 -13.39
CA PHE A 127 -18.00 10.22 -12.52
C PHE A 127 -18.36 11.70 -12.69
N HIS A 128 -18.52 12.17 -13.92
CA HIS A 128 -18.89 13.56 -14.23
C HIS A 128 -20.14 14.05 -13.51
N ASN A 129 -21.07 13.17 -13.22
CA ASN A 129 -22.35 13.50 -12.59
C ASN A 129 -22.35 13.26 -11.07
N TYR A 130 -21.18 12.98 -10.46
CA TYR A 130 -21.08 12.69 -9.04
C TYR A 130 -20.16 13.66 -8.31
N LYS A 131 -20.73 14.76 -7.84
CA LYS A 131 -20.00 15.85 -7.18
C LYS A 131 -19.06 15.41 -6.08
N PRO A 132 -19.39 14.45 -5.16
CA PRO A 132 -18.46 14.05 -4.12
C PRO A 132 -17.13 13.46 -4.64
N TYR A 133 -17.13 12.82 -5.82
CA TYR A 133 -15.88 12.39 -6.45
C TYR A 133 -15.05 13.58 -6.92
N TRP A 134 -15.69 14.59 -7.52
CA TRP A 134 -15.04 15.82 -7.97
C TRP A 134 -14.47 16.66 -6.84
N ASP A 135 -15.09 16.63 -5.67
CA ASP A 135 -14.58 17.32 -4.50
C ASP A 135 -13.33 16.63 -3.90
N MET A 136 -13.11 15.35 -4.24
CA MET A 136 -11.98 14.54 -3.76
C MET A 136 -10.71 14.68 -4.61
N ILE A 137 -10.84 14.92 -5.94
CA ILE A 137 -9.73 14.92 -6.92
C ILE A 137 -9.16 16.30 -7.21
#